data_01adf1a22ab45b75ca4d8a161a46044f
#
_entry.id   01adf1a22ab45b75ca4d8a161a46044f
#
_cell.length_a   1.000
_cell.length_b   1.000
_cell.length_c   1.000
_cell.angle_alpha   90.00
_cell.angle_beta   90.00
_cell.angle_gamma   90.00
#
_symmetry.space_group_name_H-M   'P 1'
#
loop_
_entity.id
_entity.type
_entity.pdbx_description
1 polymer ?
#
loop_
_entity_poly.entity_id
_entity_poly.type
_entity_poly.pdbx_seq_one_letter_code
_entity_poly.pdbx_strand_id
1 'polypeptide(L)' 'MNGVNVLVEKDLFDSAAAEGKANFRSAAQQLNLWAKVGKNALANPDLPISFIYDTLIAKEQPKEIFEFEE' A
#
# COMPACT_ATOMS: atom_id res chain seq x y z
N MET A 1 16.47 0.06 4.37
CA MET A 1 15.31 -0.62 3.84
C MET A 1 15.67 -1.89 3.14
N ASN A 2 15.01 -2.94 3.48
CA ASN A 2 15.38 -4.24 2.98
C ASN A 2 14.40 -4.70 1.92
N GLY A 3 14.56 -4.21 0.76
CA GLY A 3 13.72 -4.60 -0.34
C GLY A 3 14.37 -5.64 -1.19
N VAL A 4 13.59 -6.34 -1.99
CA VAL A 4 14.08 -7.28 -2.96
C VAL A 4 13.48 -6.93 -4.30
N ASN A 5 14.14 -7.36 -5.36
CA ASN A 5 13.65 -7.10 -6.70
C ASN A 5 12.73 -8.21 -7.12
N VAL A 6 11.61 -7.86 -7.71
CA VAL A 6 10.62 -8.81 -8.16
C VAL A 6 10.15 -8.39 -9.53
N LEU A 7 9.96 -9.35 -10.42
CA LEU A 7 9.42 -9.04 -11.72
C LEU A 7 7.92 -8.85 -11.60
N VAL A 8 7.42 -7.79 -12.23
CA VAL A 8 6.02 -7.45 -12.18
C VAL A 8 5.55 -7.28 -13.62
N GLU A 9 4.36 -7.75 -13.92
CA GLU A 9 3.82 -7.57 -15.25
C GLU A 9 3.67 -6.10 -15.56
N LYS A 10 3.94 -5.76 -16.81
CA LYS A 10 3.94 -4.36 -17.20
C LYS A 10 2.62 -3.68 -16.96
N ASP A 11 1.51 -4.35 -17.27
CA ASP A 11 0.20 -3.76 -17.10
C ASP A 11 -0.06 -3.43 -15.64
N LEU A 12 0.32 -4.32 -14.75
CA LEU A 12 0.14 -4.09 -13.33
C LEU A 12 1.02 -2.95 -12.86
N PHE A 13 2.25 -2.92 -13.34
CA PHE A 13 3.16 -1.84 -12.98
C PHE A 13 2.63 -0.49 -13.44
N ASP A 14 2.11 -0.44 -14.68
CA ASP A 14 1.57 0.81 -15.22
C ASP A 14 0.36 1.28 -14.41
N SER A 15 -0.48 0.35 -14.00
CA SER A 15 -1.62 0.70 -13.15
C SER A 15 -1.16 1.23 -11.81
N ALA A 16 -0.13 0.61 -11.25
CA ALA A 16 0.40 1.05 -9.97
C ALA A 16 1.03 2.43 -10.07
N ALA A 17 1.71 2.69 -11.19
CA ALA A 17 2.33 3.99 -11.38
C ALA A 17 1.27 5.09 -11.46
N ALA A 18 0.20 4.83 -12.19
CA ALA A 18 -0.87 5.82 -12.34
C ALA A 18 -1.59 6.04 -11.02
N GLU A 19 -1.93 4.97 -10.33
CA GLU A 19 -2.63 5.08 -9.07
C GLU A 19 -1.74 5.71 -8.01
N GLY A 20 -0.48 5.33 -7.98
CA GLY A 20 0.46 5.88 -7.03
C GLY A 20 0.65 7.36 -7.22
N LYS A 21 0.75 7.78 -8.48
CA LYS A 21 0.93 9.20 -8.75
C LYS A 21 -0.23 10.00 -8.20
N ALA A 22 -1.44 9.49 -8.36
CA ALA A 22 -2.63 10.19 -7.86
C ALA A 22 -2.63 10.27 -6.34
N ASN A 23 -1.91 9.38 -5.67
CA ASN A 23 -1.89 9.33 -4.21
C ASN A 23 -0.52 9.66 -3.64
N PHE A 24 0.33 10.25 -4.45
CA PHE A 24 1.68 10.66 -4.01
C PHE A 24 2.51 9.47 -3.54
N ARG A 25 2.40 8.35 -4.25
CA ARG A 25 3.21 7.17 -3.99
C ARG A 25 3.95 6.79 -5.25
N SER A 26 5.09 6.14 -5.08
CA SER A 26 5.76 5.56 -6.24
C SER A 26 5.01 4.32 -6.66
N ALA A 27 5.33 3.81 -7.86
CA ALA A 27 4.73 2.56 -8.30
C ALA A 27 5.06 1.44 -7.34
N ALA A 28 6.29 1.38 -6.83
CA ALA A 28 6.68 0.34 -5.89
C ALA A 28 5.89 0.44 -4.60
N GLN A 29 5.69 1.64 -4.09
CA GLN A 29 4.90 1.82 -2.88
C GLN A 29 3.46 1.39 -3.09
N GLN A 30 2.91 1.70 -4.25
CA GLN A 30 1.55 1.33 -4.56
C GLN A 30 1.40 -0.19 -4.68
N LEU A 31 2.39 -0.84 -5.32
CA LEU A 31 2.36 -2.29 -5.43
C LEU A 31 2.48 -2.95 -4.06
N ASN A 32 3.32 -2.40 -3.20
CA ASN A 32 3.45 -2.94 -1.85
C ASN A 32 2.15 -2.81 -1.08
N LEU A 33 1.47 -1.70 -1.23
CA LEU A 33 0.18 -1.51 -0.57
C LEU A 33 -0.82 -2.55 -1.06
N TRP A 34 -0.92 -2.72 -2.38
CA TRP A 34 -1.85 -3.69 -2.93
C TRP A 34 -1.52 -5.10 -2.48
N ALA A 35 -0.21 -5.43 -2.42
CA ALA A 35 0.19 -6.75 -1.97
C ALA A 35 -0.20 -6.99 -0.52
N LYS A 36 -0.06 -5.98 0.32
CA LYS A 36 -0.45 -6.10 1.72
C LYS A 36 -1.95 -6.26 1.86
N VAL A 37 -2.71 -5.50 1.07
CA VAL A 37 -4.17 -5.64 1.09
C VAL A 37 -4.54 -7.05 0.69
N GLY A 38 -3.96 -7.56 -0.41
CA GLY A 38 -4.28 -8.90 -0.88
C GLY A 38 -3.91 -9.96 0.14
N LYS A 39 -2.73 -9.84 0.72
CA LYS A 39 -2.27 -10.81 1.70
C LYS A 39 -3.20 -10.85 2.90
N ASN A 40 -3.59 -9.68 3.38
CA ASN A 40 -4.46 -9.63 4.55
C ASN A 40 -5.88 -10.05 4.22
N ALA A 41 -6.33 -9.78 3.01
CA ALA A 41 -7.66 -10.20 2.60
C ALA A 41 -7.74 -11.72 2.52
N LEU A 42 -6.69 -12.35 2.01
CA LEU A 42 -6.67 -13.80 1.91
C LEU A 42 -6.60 -14.44 3.28
N ALA A 43 -5.92 -13.81 4.22
CA ALA A 43 -5.81 -14.33 5.57
C ALA A 43 -7.06 -14.08 6.40
N ASN A 44 -7.87 -13.12 6.01
CA ASN A 44 -9.06 -12.73 6.76
C ASN A 44 -10.26 -12.62 5.83
N PRO A 45 -10.73 -13.74 5.29
CA PRO A 45 -11.80 -13.67 4.30
C PRO A 45 -13.12 -13.14 4.84
N ASP A 46 -13.27 -13.07 6.15
CA ASP A 46 -14.47 -12.49 6.73
C ASP A 46 -14.49 -11.00 6.72
N LEU A 47 -13.35 -10.35 6.55
CA LEU A 47 -13.29 -8.91 6.66
C LEU A 47 -13.50 -8.27 5.30
N PRO A 48 -14.24 -7.18 5.23
CA PRO A 48 -14.39 -6.46 3.97
C PRO A 48 -13.04 -5.88 3.55
N ILE A 49 -12.79 -5.89 2.24
CA ILE A 49 -11.53 -5.36 1.72
C ILE A 49 -11.37 -3.90 2.07
N SER A 50 -12.47 -3.14 2.07
CA SER A 50 -12.40 -1.72 2.40
C SER A 50 -11.88 -1.52 3.82
N PHE A 51 -12.28 -2.38 4.74
CA PHE A 51 -11.79 -2.29 6.12
C PHE A 51 -10.29 -2.56 6.16
N ILE A 52 -9.83 -3.58 5.45
CA ILE A 52 -8.42 -3.92 5.41
C ILE A 52 -7.64 -2.79 4.79
N TYR A 53 -8.13 -2.24 3.69
CA TYR A 53 -7.47 -1.16 2.99
C TYR A 53 -7.34 0.06 3.90
N ASP A 54 -8.43 0.44 4.55
CA ASP A 54 -8.42 1.61 5.43
C ASP A 54 -7.48 1.43 6.60
N THR A 55 -7.39 0.21 7.15
CA THR A 55 -6.49 -0.07 8.24
C THR A 55 -5.04 0.09 7.80
N LEU A 56 -4.71 -0.40 6.61
CA LEU A 56 -3.35 -0.29 6.12
C LEU A 56 -2.99 1.15 5.77
N ILE A 57 -3.94 1.89 5.23
CA ILE A 57 -3.71 3.30 4.96
C ILE A 57 -3.44 4.05 6.26
N ALA A 58 -4.21 3.75 7.29
CA ALA A 58 -4.01 4.41 8.57
C ALA A 58 -2.61 4.13 9.10
N LYS A 59 -2.11 2.91 8.90
CA LYS A 59 -0.77 2.59 9.35
C LYS A 59 0.30 3.29 8.54
N GLU A 60 0.00 3.62 7.30
CA GLU A 60 0.95 4.34 6.47
C GLU A 60 1.00 5.80 6.79
N GLN A 61 -0.01 6.32 7.47
CA GLN A 61 -0.02 7.74 7.78
C GLN A 61 1.18 8.07 8.61
N PRO A 62 1.82 9.17 8.31
CA PRO A 62 3.03 9.52 9.05
C PRO A 62 2.70 9.80 10.49
N LYS A 63 3.44 9.16 11.35
CA LYS A 63 3.25 9.41 12.74
C LYS A 63 3.93 10.63 13.16
N GLU A 64 4.78 11.10 12.35
CA GLU A 64 5.52 12.28 12.72
C GLU A 64 4.62 13.44 12.90
N ILE A 65 3.40 13.33 12.47
CA ILE A 65 2.49 14.39 12.73
C ILE A 65 2.41 14.68 14.19
N PHE A 66 2.59 13.67 14.99
CA PHE A 66 2.48 13.85 16.40
C PHE A 66 3.63 14.56 16.98
N GLU A 67 4.73 14.55 16.30
CA GLU A 67 5.86 15.15 16.87
C GLU A 67 5.83 16.57 16.80
N PHE A 68 4.93 17.09 16.06
CA PHE A 68 4.88 18.49 15.98
C PHE A 68 4.64 19.11 17.26
N GLU A 69 3.98 18.43 18.07
CA GLU A 69 3.65 19.01 19.25
C GLU A 69 4.71 19.23 20.10
N GLU A 70 5.70 18.67 19.89
CA GLU A 70 6.70 18.86 20.77
C GLU A 70 7.33 19.92 20.77
#